data_d4c9c92374a6abf88238f3794ea87d0d
#
_entry.id   d4c9c92374a6abf88238f3794ea87d0d
#
_cell.length_a   1.000
_cell.length_b   1.000
_cell.length_c   1.000
_cell.angle_alpha   90.00
_cell.angle_beta   90.00
_cell.angle_gamma   90.00
#
_symmetry.space_group_name_H-M   'P 1'
#
loop_
_entity.id
_entity.type
_entity.pdbx_description
1 polymer ?
#
loop_
_entity_poly.entity_id
_entity_poly.type
_entity_poly.pdbx_seq_one_letter_code
_entity_poly.pdbx_strand_id
1 'polypeptide(L)'
;MPFYKDHCGQYHKANIAFAALTSLYVIGAAVALSSPYWASSYPALAPLAAFAATPLGIGILATVSVALIGLAVYAISKNNKVSEEKAPKVTKDGLLVRRDVYEKMKENNKNKNKEGQLIDDEYYIDFFKDKNYRVIVGDKPTQELGNTLLFEIDSLKVKNDKGEHVLINNKPSEELGLDKEGAKEVNTYLGELSSVQPASGKGRS
;
A
#
# COMPACT_ATOMS: atom_id res chain seq x y z
N MET A 1 -6.09 0.16 -0.54
CA MET A 1 -4.76 -0.15 0.02
C MET A 1 -3.81 -0.46 -1.12
N PRO A 2 -2.61 0.12 -1.20
CA PRO A 2 -1.68 -0.20 -2.26
C PRO A 2 -1.15 -1.63 -2.09
N PHE A 3 -1.31 -2.45 -3.12
CA PHE A 3 -0.89 -3.86 -3.16
C PHE A 3 0.58 -4.07 -2.80
N TYR A 4 1.42 -3.08 -3.12
CA TYR A 4 2.88 -3.18 -3.00
C TYR A 4 3.47 -2.57 -1.74
N LYS A 5 2.70 -1.79 -0.95
CA LYS A 5 3.21 -1.11 0.25
C LYS A 5 2.50 -1.61 1.51
N ASP A 6 3.25 -1.72 2.59
CA ASP A 6 2.74 -2.04 3.91
C ASP A 6 2.29 -0.76 4.68
N HIS A 7 1.87 -0.93 5.92
CA HIS A 7 1.43 0.16 6.80
C HIS A 7 2.54 1.17 7.17
N CYS A 8 3.80 0.83 6.92
CA CYS A 8 4.96 1.71 7.09
C CYS A 8 5.39 2.39 5.78
N GLY A 9 4.63 2.22 4.69
CA GLY A 9 4.98 2.74 3.37
C GLY A 9 6.12 2.00 2.66
N GLN A 10 6.60 0.89 3.24
CA GLN A 10 7.65 0.05 2.65
C GLN A 10 7.07 -0.97 1.68
N TYR A 11 7.90 -1.45 0.76
CA TYR A 11 7.47 -2.51 -0.16
C TYR A 11 7.12 -3.80 0.58
N HIS A 12 5.93 -4.32 0.31
CA HIS A 12 5.44 -5.58 0.87
C HIS A 12 6.12 -6.76 0.16
N LYS A 13 7.35 -7.07 0.58
CA LYS A 13 8.22 -8.08 -0.06
C LYS A 13 7.52 -9.42 -0.26
N ALA A 14 6.71 -9.85 0.74
CA ALA A 14 5.96 -11.10 0.65
C ALA A 14 4.90 -11.06 -0.47
N ASN A 15 4.12 -9.98 -0.59
CA ASN A 15 3.12 -9.86 -1.65
C ASN A 15 3.77 -9.85 -3.04
N ILE A 16 4.89 -9.14 -3.19
CA ILE A 16 5.66 -9.11 -4.45
C ILE A 16 6.19 -10.51 -4.78
N ALA A 17 6.76 -11.22 -3.79
CA ALA A 17 7.27 -12.57 -3.99
C ALA A 17 6.15 -13.54 -4.40
N PHE A 18 5.00 -13.53 -3.72
CA PHE A 18 3.84 -14.36 -4.10
C PHE A 18 3.34 -14.06 -5.51
N ALA A 19 3.21 -12.79 -5.86
CA ALA A 19 2.79 -12.40 -7.21
C ALA A 19 3.78 -12.85 -8.27
N ALA A 20 5.08 -12.64 -8.04
CA ALA A 20 6.14 -13.02 -8.98
C ALA A 20 6.22 -14.54 -9.18
N LEU A 21 6.24 -15.32 -8.10
CA LEU A 21 6.32 -16.78 -8.16
C LEU A 21 5.08 -17.38 -8.86
N THR A 22 3.88 -16.89 -8.52
CA THR A 22 2.66 -17.35 -9.16
C THR A 22 2.65 -17.01 -10.65
N SER A 23 3.07 -15.80 -11.03
CA SER A 23 3.16 -15.37 -12.43
C SER A 23 4.16 -16.21 -13.22
N LEU A 24 5.35 -16.46 -12.66
CA LEU A 24 6.36 -17.30 -13.30
C LEU A 24 5.86 -18.72 -13.51
N TYR A 25 5.17 -19.29 -12.53
CA TYR A 25 4.60 -20.63 -12.67
C TYR A 25 3.51 -20.67 -13.74
N VAL A 26 2.58 -19.72 -13.76
CA VAL A 26 1.48 -19.65 -14.75
C VAL A 26 2.04 -19.49 -16.17
N ILE A 27 3.04 -18.63 -16.35
CA ILE A 27 3.74 -18.47 -17.64
C ILE A 27 4.42 -19.79 -18.02
N GLY A 28 5.14 -20.43 -17.12
CA GLY A 28 5.78 -21.72 -17.36
C GLY A 28 4.78 -22.81 -17.73
N ALA A 29 3.63 -22.89 -17.07
CA ALA A 29 2.55 -23.83 -17.39
C ALA A 29 1.96 -23.54 -18.78
N ALA A 30 1.75 -22.28 -19.15
CA ALA A 30 1.27 -21.89 -20.46
C ALA A 30 2.26 -22.28 -21.58
N VAL A 31 3.56 -22.06 -21.34
CA VAL A 31 4.64 -22.49 -22.26
C VAL A 31 4.66 -24.01 -22.37
N ALA A 32 4.53 -24.76 -21.28
CA ALA A 32 4.49 -26.22 -21.29
C ALA A 32 3.27 -26.73 -22.07
N LEU A 33 2.08 -26.16 -21.85
CA LEU A 33 0.86 -26.52 -22.55
C LEU A 33 0.91 -26.19 -24.07
N SER A 34 1.64 -25.16 -24.45
CA SER A 34 1.84 -24.81 -25.87
C SER A 34 2.96 -25.63 -26.53
N SER A 35 3.74 -26.38 -25.76
CA SER A 35 4.91 -27.12 -26.26
C SER A 35 4.65 -28.11 -27.40
N PRO A 36 3.50 -28.79 -27.52
CA PRO A 36 3.21 -29.65 -28.70
C PRO A 36 3.32 -28.92 -30.06
N TYR A 37 3.13 -27.59 -30.07
CA TYR A 37 3.16 -26.80 -31.31
C TYR A 37 4.56 -26.35 -31.75
N TRP A 38 5.53 -26.32 -30.85
CA TRP A 38 6.89 -25.78 -31.11
C TRP A 38 8.03 -26.71 -30.69
N ALA A 39 7.77 -27.72 -29.85
CA ALA A 39 8.80 -28.61 -29.31
C ALA A 39 9.49 -29.49 -30.36
N SER A 40 8.90 -29.68 -31.53
CA SER A 40 9.53 -30.37 -32.66
C SER A 40 10.85 -29.70 -33.08
N SER A 41 10.99 -28.41 -32.85
CA SER A 41 12.22 -27.64 -33.14
C SER A 41 13.28 -27.79 -32.05
N TYR A 42 12.95 -28.37 -30.89
CA TYR A 42 13.83 -28.48 -29.72
C TYR A 42 13.76 -29.88 -29.11
N PRO A 43 14.52 -30.88 -29.63
CA PRO A 43 14.45 -32.26 -29.16
C PRO A 43 14.65 -32.49 -27.68
N ALA A 44 15.45 -31.63 -27.01
CA ALA A 44 15.66 -31.69 -25.55
C ALA A 44 14.40 -31.43 -24.72
N LEU A 45 13.38 -30.80 -25.29
CA LEU A 45 12.11 -30.47 -24.64
C LEU A 45 10.99 -31.46 -25.00
N ALA A 46 11.26 -32.46 -25.85
CA ALA A 46 10.27 -33.46 -26.26
C ALA A 46 9.62 -34.20 -25.08
N PRO A 47 10.32 -34.62 -23.99
CA PRO A 47 9.67 -35.27 -22.86
C PRO A 47 8.67 -34.35 -22.13
N LEU A 48 8.98 -33.08 -22.00
CA LEU A 48 8.10 -32.08 -21.38
C LEU A 48 6.83 -31.88 -22.23
N ALA A 49 7.00 -31.76 -23.54
CA ALA A 49 5.90 -31.62 -24.46
C ALA A 49 4.98 -32.85 -24.46
N ALA A 50 5.57 -34.04 -24.44
CA ALA A 50 4.83 -35.30 -24.36
C ALA A 50 4.01 -35.38 -23.07
N PHE A 51 4.59 -35.03 -21.91
CA PHE A 51 3.87 -34.98 -20.64
C PHE A 51 2.73 -33.93 -20.66
N ALA A 52 3.02 -32.72 -21.09
CA ALA A 52 2.05 -31.62 -21.13
C ALA A 52 0.87 -31.92 -22.11
N ALA A 53 1.08 -32.74 -23.11
CA ALA A 53 0.03 -33.17 -24.05
C ALA A 53 -0.89 -34.27 -23.47
N THR A 54 -0.53 -34.91 -22.37
CA THR A 54 -1.38 -35.91 -21.73
C THR A 54 -2.52 -35.31 -20.94
N PRO A 55 -3.69 -35.96 -20.83
CA PRO A 55 -4.76 -35.50 -19.95
C PRO A 55 -4.31 -35.36 -18.48
N LEU A 56 -3.42 -36.22 -18.01
CA LEU A 56 -2.84 -36.15 -16.67
C LEU A 56 -1.95 -34.93 -16.54
N GLY A 57 -1.06 -34.64 -17.47
CA GLY A 57 -0.18 -33.47 -17.45
C GLY A 57 -0.96 -32.16 -17.48
N ILE A 58 -1.97 -32.05 -18.35
CA ILE A 58 -2.89 -30.90 -18.39
C ILE A 58 -3.59 -30.73 -17.05
N GLY A 59 -4.14 -31.81 -16.48
CA GLY A 59 -4.84 -31.80 -15.21
C GLY A 59 -3.95 -31.31 -14.04
N ILE A 60 -2.72 -31.82 -13.96
CA ILE A 60 -1.75 -31.40 -12.91
C ILE A 60 -1.38 -29.93 -13.08
N LEU A 61 -1.00 -29.49 -14.29
CA LEU A 61 -0.61 -28.09 -14.52
C LEU A 61 -1.75 -27.13 -14.20
N ALA A 62 -2.98 -27.44 -14.61
CA ALA A 62 -4.15 -26.64 -14.32
C ALA A 62 -4.46 -26.58 -12.81
N THR A 63 -4.49 -27.73 -12.15
CA THR A 63 -4.79 -27.83 -10.70
C THR A 63 -3.77 -27.06 -9.87
N VAL A 64 -2.48 -27.22 -10.13
CA VAL A 64 -1.42 -26.49 -9.42
C VAL A 64 -1.49 -24.99 -9.70
N SER A 65 -1.81 -24.57 -10.93
CA SER A 65 -2.01 -23.16 -11.28
C SER A 65 -3.14 -22.54 -10.44
N VAL A 66 -4.29 -23.19 -10.38
CA VAL A 66 -5.45 -22.72 -9.61
C VAL A 66 -5.12 -22.66 -8.11
N ALA A 67 -4.45 -23.69 -7.58
CA ALA A 67 -4.05 -23.74 -6.18
C ALA A 67 -3.06 -22.59 -5.82
N LEU A 68 -2.05 -22.35 -6.66
CA LEU A 68 -1.08 -21.28 -6.43
C LEU A 68 -1.72 -19.89 -6.51
N ILE A 69 -2.62 -19.65 -7.46
CA ILE A 69 -3.36 -18.40 -7.55
C ILE A 69 -4.21 -18.21 -6.29
N GLY A 70 -4.95 -19.24 -5.86
CA GLY A 70 -5.76 -19.19 -4.65
C GLY A 70 -4.94 -18.88 -3.38
N LEU A 71 -3.81 -19.56 -3.22
CA LEU A 71 -2.89 -19.31 -2.10
C LEU A 71 -2.29 -17.90 -2.14
N ALA A 72 -1.89 -17.41 -3.31
CA ALA A 72 -1.36 -16.06 -3.46
C ALA A 72 -2.41 -15.01 -3.10
N VAL A 73 -3.63 -15.13 -3.62
CA VAL A 73 -4.75 -14.23 -3.31
C VAL A 73 -5.05 -14.23 -1.81
N TYR A 74 -5.12 -15.42 -1.20
CA TYR A 74 -5.36 -15.55 0.25
C TYR A 74 -4.25 -14.89 1.08
N ALA A 75 -2.97 -15.19 0.78
CA ALA A 75 -1.84 -14.64 1.51
C ALA A 75 -1.76 -13.11 1.38
N ILE A 76 -1.95 -12.59 0.17
CA ILE A 76 -1.95 -11.15 -0.10
C ILE A 76 -3.11 -10.46 0.63
N SER A 77 -4.32 -11.04 0.58
CA SER A 77 -5.49 -10.51 1.29
C SER A 77 -5.26 -10.46 2.79
N LYS A 78 -4.72 -11.53 3.38
CA LYS A 78 -4.39 -11.59 4.80
C LYS A 78 -3.33 -10.55 5.19
N ASN A 79 -2.26 -10.43 4.40
CA ASN A 79 -1.20 -9.44 4.64
C ASN A 79 -1.74 -8.01 4.55
N ASN A 80 -2.60 -7.72 3.57
CA ASN A 80 -3.23 -6.42 3.43
C ASN A 80 -4.12 -6.09 4.63
N LYS A 81 -4.91 -7.04 5.11
CA LYS A 81 -5.76 -6.86 6.30
C LYS A 81 -4.93 -6.55 7.55
N VAL A 82 -3.83 -7.29 7.77
CA VAL A 82 -2.91 -7.03 8.90
C VAL A 82 -2.27 -5.64 8.77
N SER A 83 -1.89 -5.23 7.57
CA SER A 83 -1.35 -3.88 7.34
C SER A 83 -2.40 -2.80 7.58
N GLU A 84 -3.65 -3.02 7.20
CA GLU A 84 -4.76 -2.09 7.46
C GLU A 84 -5.04 -1.93 8.96
N GLU A 85 -5.02 -3.02 9.70
CA GLU A 85 -5.19 -2.99 11.16
C GLU A 85 -4.05 -2.22 11.87
N LYS A 86 -2.83 -2.25 11.31
CA LYS A 86 -1.66 -1.57 11.84
C LYS A 86 -1.45 -0.15 11.31
N ALA A 87 -2.18 0.25 10.29
CA ALA A 87 -2.05 1.57 9.69
C ALA A 87 -2.38 2.68 10.70
N PRO A 88 -1.71 3.84 10.61
CA PRO A 88 -2.12 5.02 11.37
C PRO A 88 -3.57 5.39 11.07
N LYS A 89 -4.28 5.92 12.05
CA LYS A 89 -5.69 6.28 11.93
C LYS A 89 -5.93 7.68 12.44
N VAL A 90 -6.58 8.49 11.64
CA VAL A 90 -7.10 9.79 12.09
C VAL A 90 -8.48 9.55 12.71
N THR A 91 -8.62 9.94 13.96
CA THR A 91 -9.84 9.84 14.75
C THR A 91 -10.32 11.23 15.17
N LYS A 92 -11.46 11.33 15.82
CA LYS A 92 -11.97 12.59 16.37
C LYS A 92 -11.04 13.15 17.46
N ASP A 93 -10.32 12.28 18.18
CA ASP A 93 -9.48 12.61 19.32
C ASP A 93 -8.01 12.90 18.93
N GLY A 94 -7.64 12.61 17.66
CA GLY A 94 -6.29 12.83 17.18
C GLY A 94 -5.81 11.77 16.20
N LEU A 95 -4.49 11.64 16.08
CA LEU A 95 -3.82 10.65 15.25
C LEU A 95 -3.37 9.47 16.12
N LEU A 96 -3.94 8.30 15.86
CA LEU A 96 -3.51 7.02 16.45
C LEU A 96 -2.41 6.41 15.60
N VAL A 97 -1.25 6.15 16.20
CA VAL A 97 -0.08 5.57 15.53
C VAL A 97 0.51 4.45 16.37
N ARG A 98 0.83 3.33 15.77
CA ARG A 98 1.61 2.29 16.45
C ARG A 98 3.05 2.74 16.67
N ARG A 99 3.69 2.29 17.75
CA ARG A 99 5.06 2.67 18.09
C ARG A 99 6.08 2.34 16.99
N ASP A 100 5.95 1.19 16.35
CA ASP A 100 6.80 0.79 15.22
C ASP A 100 6.65 1.71 13.98
N VAL A 101 5.42 2.19 13.73
CA VAL A 101 5.14 3.16 12.65
C VAL A 101 5.64 4.55 13.02
N TYR A 102 5.50 4.93 14.30
CA TYR A 102 5.99 6.23 14.78
C TYR A 102 7.51 6.37 14.64
N GLU A 103 8.27 5.31 14.95
CA GLU A 103 9.72 5.32 14.72
C GLU A 103 10.06 5.55 13.23
N LYS A 104 9.32 4.92 12.32
CA LYS A 104 9.47 5.18 10.88
C LYS A 104 9.05 6.58 10.47
N MET A 105 8.04 7.13 11.10
CA MET A 105 7.59 8.51 10.88
C MET A 105 8.68 9.51 11.30
N LYS A 106 9.34 9.28 12.43
CA LYS A 106 10.48 10.10 12.89
C LYS A 106 11.66 10.08 11.91
N GLU A 107 11.92 8.95 11.29
CA GLU A 107 13.01 8.82 10.32
C GLU A 107 12.71 9.52 8.98
N ASN A 108 11.47 9.46 8.49
CA ASN A 108 11.17 9.76 7.09
C ASN A 108 10.21 10.94 6.89
N ASN A 109 9.45 11.32 7.91
CA ASN A 109 8.31 12.24 7.78
C ASN A 109 8.44 13.48 8.66
N LYS A 110 9.66 14.02 8.81
CA LYS A 110 9.87 15.31 9.47
C LYS A 110 9.28 16.44 8.64
N ASN A 111 8.54 17.35 9.30
CA ASN A 111 7.96 18.50 8.63
C ASN A 111 9.04 19.50 8.20
N LYS A 112 8.71 20.32 7.19
CA LYS A 112 9.62 21.34 6.64
C LYS A 112 8.91 22.70 6.61
N ASN A 113 9.66 23.75 6.89
CA ASN A 113 9.21 25.12 6.72
C ASN A 113 9.14 25.49 5.22
N LYS A 114 8.73 26.72 4.91
CA LYS A 114 8.63 27.23 3.52
C LYS A 114 9.99 27.28 2.81
N GLU A 115 11.08 27.43 3.53
CA GLU A 115 12.45 27.44 3.02
C GLU A 115 13.02 26.01 2.85
N GLY A 116 12.24 24.95 3.17
CA GLY A 116 12.65 23.57 3.06
C GLY A 116 13.51 23.04 4.21
N GLN A 117 13.71 23.84 5.27
CA GLN A 117 14.42 23.43 6.46
C GLN A 117 13.52 22.51 7.32
N LEU A 118 14.12 21.50 7.94
CA LEU A 118 13.41 20.63 8.88
C LEU A 118 12.94 21.43 10.08
N ILE A 119 11.69 21.24 10.47
CA ILE A 119 11.15 21.72 11.73
C ILE A 119 11.39 20.62 12.75
N ASP A 120 12.11 20.96 13.80
CA ASP A 120 12.34 20.02 14.90
C ASP A 120 11.02 19.72 15.61
N ASP A 121 10.88 18.45 15.99
CA ASP A 121 9.74 17.94 16.77
C ASP A 121 8.37 18.01 16.07
N GLU A 122 8.34 18.25 14.76
CA GLU A 122 7.12 18.16 13.94
C GLU A 122 7.22 17.04 12.91
N TYR A 123 6.19 16.19 12.88
CA TYR A 123 6.10 15.07 11.97
C TYR A 123 4.77 15.11 11.21
N TYR A 124 4.73 14.52 10.03
CA TYR A 124 3.52 14.49 9.22
C TYR A 124 3.15 13.12 8.69
N ILE A 125 1.86 12.94 8.44
CA ILE A 125 1.32 11.83 7.65
C ILE A 125 0.45 12.40 6.55
N ASP A 126 0.70 11.95 5.34
CA ASP A 126 -0.12 12.25 4.18
C ASP A 126 -1.13 11.13 3.96
N PHE A 127 -2.38 11.48 3.63
CA PHE A 127 -3.42 10.52 3.31
C PHE A 127 -4.42 11.10 2.30
N PHE A 128 -5.16 10.20 1.66
CA PHE A 128 -6.22 10.56 0.73
C PHE A 128 -7.58 10.12 1.30
N LYS A 129 -8.55 11.02 1.27
CA LYS A 129 -9.96 10.73 1.54
C LYS A 129 -10.80 11.13 0.34
N ASP A 130 -11.19 12.36 0.23
CA ASP A 130 -11.79 13.06 -0.91
C ASP A 130 -10.77 13.99 -1.58
N LYS A 131 -9.77 14.42 -0.80
CA LYS A 131 -8.61 15.23 -1.22
C LYS A 131 -7.34 14.65 -0.60
N ASN A 132 -6.20 15.17 -1.02
CA ASN A 132 -4.93 14.85 -0.40
C ASN A 132 -4.71 15.73 0.82
N TYR A 133 -4.70 15.11 1.99
CA TYR A 133 -4.50 15.79 3.27
C TYR A 133 -3.12 15.48 3.84
N ARG A 134 -2.63 16.41 4.66
CA ARG A 134 -1.45 16.25 5.52
C ARG A 134 -1.81 16.60 6.95
N VAL A 135 -1.71 15.64 7.84
CA VAL A 135 -1.79 15.84 9.29
C VAL A 135 -0.40 16.11 9.82
N ILE A 136 -0.24 17.12 10.66
CA ILE A 136 0.98 17.43 11.37
C ILE A 136 0.74 17.22 12.86
N VAL A 137 1.70 16.56 13.51
CA VAL A 137 1.69 16.27 14.95
C VAL A 137 3.06 16.56 15.54
N GLY A 138 3.10 16.84 16.84
CA GLY A 138 4.32 17.02 17.59
C GLY A 138 5.06 15.70 17.90
N ASP A 139 6.14 15.81 18.67
CA ASP A 139 7.00 14.68 19.06
C ASP A 139 6.45 13.90 20.26
N LYS A 140 5.52 14.48 21.02
CA LYS A 140 5.00 13.90 22.26
C LYS A 140 3.58 13.40 22.09
N PRO A 141 3.34 12.11 22.34
CA PRO A 141 1.98 11.60 22.37
C PRO A 141 1.23 12.19 23.57
N THR A 142 -0.04 12.53 23.38
CA THR A 142 -0.94 12.94 24.46
C THR A 142 -1.35 11.76 25.34
N GLN A 143 -1.35 10.55 24.76
CA GLN A 143 -1.70 9.33 25.47
C GLN A 143 -0.96 8.12 24.90
N GLU A 144 -0.55 7.20 25.77
CA GLU A 144 0.02 5.90 25.41
C GLU A 144 -0.96 4.78 25.74
N LEU A 145 -1.37 4.01 24.74
CA LEU A 145 -2.32 2.91 24.82
C LEU A 145 -1.61 1.59 24.45
N GLY A 146 -0.77 1.09 25.34
CA GLY A 146 0.07 -0.07 25.07
C GLY A 146 1.07 0.18 23.93
N ASN A 147 0.89 -0.49 22.80
CA ASN A 147 1.76 -0.30 21.63
C ASN A 147 1.24 0.77 20.65
N THR A 148 0.19 1.50 21.02
CA THR A 148 -0.40 2.57 20.21
C THR A 148 -0.24 3.89 20.94
N LEU A 149 0.11 4.92 20.20
CA LEU A 149 0.32 6.28 20.65
C LEU A 149 -0.79 7.16 20.08
N LEU A 150 -1.40 8.01 20.90
CA LEU A 150 -2.33 9.05 20.46
C LEU A 150 -1.60 10.38 20.44
N PHE A 151 -1.64 11.07 19.32
CA PHE A 151 -1.11 12.42 19.15
C PHE A 151 -2.24 13.41 18.93
N GLU A 152 -2.15 14.57 19.52
CA GLU A 152 -2.97 15.72 19.14
C GLU A 152 -2.56 16.17 17.73
N ILE A 153 -3.53 16.60 16.94
CA ILE A 153 -3.27 17.12 15.59
C ILE A 153 -3.02 18.61 15.69
N ASP A 154 -1.78 19.02 15.48
CA ASP A 154 -1.38 20.43 15.52
C ASP A 154 -1.95 21.21 14.33
N SER A 155 -1.94 20.59 13.15
CA SER A 155 -2.53 21.19 11.96
C SER A 155 -2.93 20.17 10.91
N LEU A 156 -3.97 20.53 10.14
CA LEU A 156 -4.40 19.82 8.95
C LEU A 156 -4.17 20.70 7.73
N LYS A 157 -3.53 20.17 6.71
CA LYS A 157 -3.30 20.84 5.44
C LYS A 157 -3.93 20.05 4.30
N VAL A 158 -4.37 20.73 3.26
CA VAL A 158 -4.86 20.11 2.01
C VAL A 158 -3.94 20.49 0.86
N LYS A 159 -3.69 19.55 -0.04
CA LYS A 159 -2.91 19.81 -1.24
C LYS A 159 -3.79 20.52 -2.27
N ASN A 160 -3.36 21.71 -2.70
CA ASN A 160 -4.05 22.50 -3.74
C ASN A 160 -3.68 21.99 -5.15
N ASP A 161 -4.31 22.58 -6.18
CA ASP A 161 -4.07 22.24 -7.59
C ASP A 161 -2.64 22.54 -8.05
N LYS A 162 -1.92 23.43 -7.36
CA LYS A 162 -0.50 23.73 -7.60
C LYS A 162 0.44 22.73 -6.94
N GLY A 163 -0.10 21.78 -6.16
CA GLY A 163 0.68 20.77 -5.44
C GLY A 163 1.19 21.22 -4.08
N GLU A 164 0.80 22.40 -3.60
CA GLU A 164 1.22 22.97 -2.31
C GLU A 164 0.25 22.55 -1.20
N HIS A 165 0.76 22.37 0.02
CA HIS A 165 -0.06 22.09 1.19
C HIS A 165 -0.50 23.40 1.87
N VAL A 166 -1.80 23.68 1.80
CA VAL A 166 -2.44 24.86 2.39
C VAL A 166 -3.11 24.49 3.71
N LEU A 167 -2.90 25.31 4.73
CA LEU A 167 -3.50 25.11 6.05
C LEU A 167 -5.02 25.20 5.99
N ILE A 168 -5.69 24.30 6.68
CA ILE A 168 -7.15 24.31 6.88
C ILE A 168 -7.42 24.95 8.24
N ASN A 169 -8.28 25.96 8.26
CA ASN A 169 -8.62 26.69 9.49
C ASN A 169 -9.70 26.00 10.33
N ASN A 170 -10.42 25.03 9.74
CA ASN A 170 -11.43 24.24 10.45
C ASN A 170 -10.76 23.23 11.36
N LYS A 171 -11.47 22.79 12.41
CA LYS A 171 -11.00 21.67 13.24
C LYS A 171 -10.80 20.43 12.37
N PRO A 172 -9.73 19.67 12.55
CA PRO A 172 -9.48 18.46 11.78
C PRO A 172 -10.64 17.45 11.79
N SER A 173 -11.31 17.31 12.93
CA SER A 173 -12.47 16.43 13.08
C SER A 173 -13.67 16.88 12.25
N GLU A 174 -13.94 18.18 12.19
CA GLU A 174 -15.03 18.77 11.39
C GLU A 174 -14.76 18.64 9.90
N GLU A 175 -13.55 19.03 9.45
CA GLU A 175 -13.16 18.94 8.03
C GLU A 175 -13.20 17.50 7.52
N LEU A 176 -12.78 16.55 8.34
CA LEU A 176 -12.80 15.14 8.00
C LEU A 176 -14.15 14.46 8.31
N GLY A 177 -15.13 15.21 8.85
CA GLY A 177 -16.46 14.68 9.18
C GLY A 177 -16.43 13.58 10.23
N LEU A 178 -15.43 13.61 11.13
CA LEU A 178 -15.25 12.63 12.20
C LEU A 178 -16.09 12.95 13.46
N ASP A 179 -16.67 14.14 13.53
CA ASP A 179 -17.56 14.62 14.56
C ASP A 179 -19.01 14.12 14.42
N LYS A 180 -19.36 13.56 13.24
CA LYS A 180 -20.69 13.02 12.97
C LYS A 180 -20.91 11.70 13.70
N GLU A 181 -22.13 11.50 14.19
CA GLU A 181 -22.51 10.23 14.80
C GLU A 181 -22.34 9.06 13.83
N GLY A 182 -21.62 8.03 14.24
CA GLY A 182 -21.30 6.88 13.39
C GLY A 182 -20.15 7.10 12.40
N ALA A 183 -19.43 8.23 12.49
CA ALA A 183 -18.25 8.47 11.65
C ALA A 183 -17.18 7.40 11.90
N LYS A 184 -16.65 6.87 10.80
CA LYS A 184 -15.55 5.90 10.86
C LYS A 184 -14.20 6.63 10.90
N GLU A 185 -13.24 6.00 11.58
CA GLU A 185 -11.84 6.41 11.53
C GLU A 185 -11.32 6.48 10.08
N VAL A 186 -10.42 7.43 9.80
CA VAL A 186 -9.75 7.51 8.50
C VAL A 186 -8.41 6.79 8.60
N ASN A 187 -8.29 5.66 7.90
CA ASN A 187 -7.02 4.94 7.79
C ASN A 187 -6.05 5.74 6.92
N THR A 188 -4.81 5.84 7.40
CA THR A 188 -3.71 6.50 6.68
C THR A 188 -2.56 5.51 6.49
N TYR A 189 -1.69 5.78 5.52
CA TYR A 189 -0.52 4.94 5.26
C TYR A 189 0.70 5.82 5.02
N LEU A 190 1.82 5.52 5.69
CA LEU A 190 3.06 6.25 5.44
C LEU A 190 3.48 6.14 3.97
N GLY A 191 3.72 7.27 3.32
CA GLY A 191 4.22 7.33 1.95
C GLY A 191 3.19 7.04 0.85
N GLU A 192 1.89 7.05 1.13
CA GLU A 192 0.85 6.76 0.14
C GLU A 192 0.76 7.79 -0.99
N LEU A 193 1.11 9.05 -0.74
CA LEU A 193 1.00 10.14 -1.71
C LEU A 193 2.09 10.19 -2.79
N SER A 194 3.15 9.39 -2.69
CA SER A 194 4.22 9.41 -3.69
C SER A 194 3.86 8.71 -5.01
N SER A 195 2.73 8.00 -5.10
CA SER A 195 2.44 7.08 -6.20
C SER A 195 1.21 7.42 -7.05
N VAL A 196 0.45 8.47 -6.73
CA VAL A 196 -0.69 8.88 -7.57
C VAL A 196 -0.46 10.28 -8.11
N GLN A 197 0.50 10.40 -9.01
CA GLN A 197 0.49 11.49 -9.97
C GLN A 197 -0.36 10.99 -11.15
N PRO A 198 -1.58 11.53 -11.38
CA PRO A 198 -2.26 11.25 -12.64
C PRO A 198 -1.33 11.74 -13.75
N ALA A 199 -1.05 10.86 -14.70
CA ALA A 199 -0.27 11.21 -15.88
C ALA A 199 -0.87 12.49 -16.47
N SER A 200 -0.14 13.59 -16.38
CA SER A 200 -0.46 14.84 -17.05
C SER A 200 -0.55 14.52 -18.54
N GLY A 201 -1.77 14.45 -19.05
CA GLY A 201 -2.02 14.34 -20.46
C GLY A 201 -1.40 15.55 -21.15
N LYS A 202 -0.23 15.37 -21.76
CA LYS A 202 0.27 16.30 -22.75
C LYS A 202 -0.74 16.33 -23.90
N GLY A 203 -1.63 17.34 -23.87
CA GLY A 203 -2.34 17.74 -25.06
C GLY A 203 -1.32 18.06 -26.15
N ARG A 204 -1.32 17.29 -27.20
CA ARG A 204 -0.72 17.68 -28.49
C ARG A 204 -1.66 18.71 -29.12
N SER A 205 -1.22 19.93 -29.18
CA SER A 205 -1.65 20.88 -30.19
C SER A 205 -0.88 20.62 -31.48
#